data_e9f812205bd1b4e3d3e277c69e1b7120
#
_entry.id   e9f812205bd1b4e3d3e277c69e1b7120
#
_cell.length_a   1.000
_cell.length_b   1.000
_cell.length_c   1.000
_cell.angle_alpha   90.00
_cell.angle_beta   90.00
_cell.angle_gamma   90.00
#
_symmetry.space_group_name_H-M   'P 1'
#
loop_
_entity.id
_entity.type
_entity.pdbx_description
1 polymer ?
#
loop_
_entity_poly.entity_id
_entity_poly.type
_entity_poly.pdbx_seq_one_letter_code
_entity_poly.pdbx_strand_id
1 'polypeptide(L)'
;MCAHFKISLGEDGAVSAPESPGTGWLQCGANCPPRGRAGRYAVRVTRTGSTCQAIPGVQFRTMAPEDSDLGGFLRSRRARVNPTRFGGAPGIGRRVPGLRREEVAALAGISVEYYARLERGRKVRVSEAVLDAIARALDLNDLEATHLRDLAHCVAKSPTAARAQDRHGDAVRPALQVITDALSPLPAWISNYRMDFLAGNREARAIYAPLLTNPEDKGNRARFIFLNPAARAFECRWEGVADETVGALRWYATRHPDDRELSKLILDLNVRSTEFRSRWDDHNISHHRSGDVHVNPPAIGDLKLPYERLDVTHDPGLSLFIHVVKADSPLAQKLATVVADDFAAPPRM
;
A
#
# COMPACT_ATOMS: atom_id res chain seq x y z
N MET A 1 -0.63 20.07 -15.42
CA MET A 1 -0.29 21.48 -15.13
C MET A 1 -0.09 21.61 -13.63
N CYS A 2 1.16 21.64 -13.17
CA CYS A 2 1.45 21.85 -11.74
C CYS A 2 1.28 23.34 -11.43
N ALA A 3 0.31 23.69 -10.61
CA ALA A 3 0.21 25.03 -10.06
C ALA A 3 1.27 25.22 -8.97
N HIS A 4 2.19 26.15 -9.19
CA HIS A 4 3.21 26.54 -8.21
C HIS A 4 2.68 27.78 -7.47
N PHE A 5 2.66 27.74 -6.14
CA PHE A 5 2.28 28.86 -5.33
C PHE A 5 3.51 29.46 -4.62
N LYS A 6 3.60 30.77 -4.58
CA LYS A 6 4.60 31.51 -3.80
C LYS A 6 3.95 31.95 -2.49
N ILE A 7 4.52 31.53 -1.38
CA ILE A 7 4.08 31.97 -0.04
C ILE A 7 5.22 32.79 0.57
N SER A 8 4.90 33.98 1.04
CA SER A 8 5.82 34.82 1.82
C SER A 8 5.52 34.64 3.30
N LEU A 9 6.54 34.43 4.09
CA LEU A 9 6.44 34.38 5.55
C LEU A 9 6.73 35.78 6.09
N GLY A 10 5.81 36.35 6.90
CA GLY A 10 6.05 37.57 7.66
C GLY A 10 7.00 37.32 8.83
N GLU A 11 7.48 38.39 9.45
CA GLU A 11 8.43 38.35 10.58
C GLU A 11 7.90 37.54 11.78
N ASP A 12 6.59 37.33 11.89
CA ASP A 12 5.94 36.57 12.97
C ASP A 12 5.65 35.10 12.61
N GLY A 13 6.21 34.58 11.52
CA GLY A 13 6.00 33.19 11.10
C GLY A 13 4.59 32.87 10.54
N ALA A 14 3.74 33.87 10.33
CA ALA A 14 2.41 33.73 9.77
C ALA A 14 2.46 33.68 8.24
N VAL A 15 1.64 32.82 7.62
CA VAL A 15 1.54 32.65 6.17
C VAL A 15 0.31 33.39 5.67
N SER A 16 0.47 34.42 4.86
CA SER A 16 -0.62 35.05 4.14
C SER A 16 -0.74 34.50 2.72
N ALA A 17 -1.94 34.11 2.32
CA ALA A 17 -2.23 33.63 0.99
C ALA A 17 -2.63 34.79 0.07
N PRO A 18 -2.23 34.82 -1.22
CA PRO A 18 -2.67 35.84 -2.18
C PRO A 18 -4.14 35.61 -2.57
N GLU A 19 -4.86 36.72 -2.76
CA GLU A 19 -6.31 36.74 -3.08
C GLU A 19 -6.68 36.34 -4.51
N SER A 20 -5.74 35.93 -5.34
CA SER A 20 -6.00 35.57 -6.74
C SER A 20 -5.28 34.29 -7.15
N PRO A 21 -5.85 33.45 -8.04
CA PRO A 21 -5.20 32.23 -8.52
C PRO A 21 -4.10 32.56 -9.52
N GLY A 22 -2.88 32.75 -9.02
CA GLY A 22 -1.69 32.95 -9.83
C GLY A 22 -0.56 32.05 -9.39
N THR A 23 0.31 31.67 -10.31
CA THR A 23 1.51 30.84 -10.06
C THR A 23 2.47 31.54 -9.13
N GLY A 24 2.76 30.91 -7.99
CA GLY A 24 3.73 31.44 -7.03
C GLY A 24 4.63 30.39 -6.40
N TRP A 25 5.89 30.75 -6.11
CA TRP A 25 6.90 29.92 -5.46
C TRP A 25 6.97 30.21 -3.97
N LEU A 26 7.17 29.17 -3.14
CA LEU A 26 7.52 29.35 -1.73
C LEU A 26 9.02 29.63 -1.60
N GLN A 27 9.36 30.77 -1.04
CA GLN A 27 10.73 31.14 -0.68
C GLN A 27 10.85 31.16 0.84
N CYS A 28 11.68 30.29 1.40
CA CYS A 28 11.96 30.28 2.84
C CYS A 28 12.85 31.46 3.22
N GLY A 29 12.46 32.21 4.26
CA GLY A 29 13.27 33.27 4.86
C GLY A 29 14.41 32.73 5.72
N ALA A 30 15.17 33.62 6.33
CA ALA A 30 16.50 33.47 6.91
C ALA A 30 16.74 32.43 8.05
N ASN A 31 15.73 31.61 8.41
CA ASN A 31 15.86 30.59 9.46
C ASN A 31 15.79 29.13 8.93
N CYS A 32 16.08 28.90 7.66
CA CYS A 32 16.27 27.55 7.16
C CYS A 32 17.66 27.03 7.54
N PRO A 33 17.80 25.77 7.97
CA PRO A 33 19.10 25.18 8.24
C PRO A 33 19.96 25.14 6.97
N PRO A 34 21.31 25.13 7.07
CA PRO A 34 22.21 25.31 5.94
C PRO A 34 22.02 24.23 4.88
N ARG A 35 22.10 24.65 3.63
CA ARG A 35 21.89 23.93 2.38
C ARG A 35 22.50 22.52 2.37
N GLY A 36 21.64 21.54 2.48
CA GLY A 36 21.90 20.18 2.10
C GLY A 36 20.68 19.62 1.39
N ARG A 37 20.69 19.66 0.03
CA ARG A 37 19.69 19.09 -0.90
C ARG A 37 18.25 19.59 -0.73
N ALA A 38 17.76 20.25 -1.77
CA ALA A 38 16.42 20.82 -1.87
C ALA A 38 15.32 19.74 -1.75
N GLY A 39 14.70 19.65 -0.58
CA GLY A 39 13.47 18.88 -0.36
C GLY A 39 12.26 19.72 -0.80
N ARG A 40 11.31 19.09 -1.50
CA ARG A 40 10.03 19.72 -1.84
C ARG A 40 9.04 19.42 -0.71
N TYR A 41 8.45 20.47 -0.14
CA TYR A 41 7.48 20.35 0.94
C TYR A 41 6.05 20.42 0.36
N ALA A 42 5.16 19.55 0.80
CA ALA A 42 3.73 19.64 0.52
C ALA A 42 3.03 20.35 1.69
N VAL A 43 2.37 21.48 1.42
CA VAL A 43 1.57 22.22 2.41
C VAL A 43 0.11 22.14 2.00
N ARG A 44 -0.76 21.69 2.91
CA ARG A 44 -2.22 21.70 2.72
C ARG A 44 -2.74 23.07 3.14
N VAL A 45 -3.32 23.82 2.22
CA VAL A 45 -4.07 25.06 2.51
C VAL A 45 -5.54 24.70 2.59
N THR A 46 -6.16 24.86 3.76
CA THR A 46 -7.61 24.74 3.93
C THR A 46 -8.24 26.12 3.79
N ARG A 47 -9.39 26.18 3.13
CA ARG A 47 -10.07 27.42 2.67
C ARG A 47 -10.91 28.12 3.77
N THR A 48 -10.63 27.93 5.02
CA THR A 48 -11.28 28.63 6.12
C THR A 48 -10.22 29.28 7.00
N GLY A 49 -10.12 30.57 6.86
CA GLY A 49 -9.47 31.65 7.62
C GLY A 49 -8.77 31.32 8.96
N SER A 50 -7.93 30.31 9.00
CA SER A 50 -7.19 29.93 10.21
C SER A 50 -5.71 29.83 9.91
N THR A 51 -4.91 30.48 10.72
CA THR A 51 -3.46 30.49 10.74
C THR A 51 -2.90 29.06 10.77
N CYS A 52 -2.06 28.68 9.81
CA CYS A 52 -1.33 27.40 9.86
C CYS A 52 -0.27 27.45 10.95
N GLN A 53 -0.46 26.74 12.05
CA GLN A 53 0.60 26.46 13.02
C GLN A 53 1.43 25.26 12.54
N ALA A 54 2.74 25.44 12.43
CA ALA A 54 3.67 24.34 12.26
C ALA A 54 3.66 23.50 13.54
N ILE A 55 3.41 22.20 13.42
CA ILE A 55 3.48 21.26 14.54
C ILE A 55 4.95 21.02 14.87
N PRO A 56 5.46 21.44 16.05
CA PRO A 56 6.84 21.18 16.44
C PRO A 56 7.06 19.68 16.64
N GLY A 57 8.11 19.12 16.02
CA GLY A 57 8.54 17.74 16.25
C GLY A 57 8.16 16.74 15.14
N VAL A 58 7.40 17.12 14.12
CA VAL A 58 7.17 16.26 12.96
C VAL A 58 8.33 16.45 11.97
N GLN A 59 9.33 15.61 12.05
CA GLN A 59 10.31 15.48 10.98
C GLN A 59 9.62 14.80 9.80
N PHE A 60 9.17 15.59 8.84
CA PHE A 60 8.77 15.08 7.53
C PHE A 60 10.03 14.53 6.84
N ARG A 61 10.27 13.25 7.04
CA ARG A 61 11.19 12.54 6.18
C ARG A 61 10.50 12.47 4.81
N THR A 62 10.84 13.39 3.91
CA THR A 62 10.44 13.31 2.51
C THR A 62 10.83 11.92 2.05
N MET A 63 9.85 11.12 1.67
CA MET A 63 10.11 9.92 0.87
C MET A 63 10.62 10.41 -0.48
N ALA A 64 11.94 10.67 -0.54
CA ALA A 64 12.62 10.71 -1.81
C ALA A 64 12.52 9.29 -2.37
N PRO A 65 12.16 9.10 -3.65
CA PRO A 65 12.20 7.80 -4.30
C PRO A 65 13.62 7.22 -4.39
N GLU A 66 14.58 7.79 -3.69
CA GLU A 66 16.01 7.53 -3.81
C GLU A 66 16.64 6.76 -2.64
N ASP A 67 16.00 6.64 -1.50
CA ASP A 67 16.36 5.58 -0.55
C ASP A 67 15.64 4.33 -1.05
N SER A 68 16.30 3.62 -1.97
CA SER A 68 15.71 2.50 -2.68
C SER A 68 15.05 1.57 -1.68
N ASP A 69 13.79 1.25 -1.91
CA ASP A 69 13.04 0.22 -1.19
C ASP A 69 13.86 -1.09 -1.06
N LEU A 70 14.80 -1.33 -1.99
CA LEU A 70 15.76 -2.42 -1.94
C LEU A 70 16.62 -2.41 -0.68
N GLY A 71 17.21 -1.26 -0.32
CA GLY A 71 18.04 -1.17 0.88
C GLY A 71 17.25 -1.38 2.18
N GLY A 72 16.05 -0.81 2.26
CA GLY A 72 15.12 -1.03 3.37
C GLY A 72 14.69 -2.48 3.49
N PHE A 73 14.30 -3.08 2.36
CA PHE A 73 13.91 -4.48 2.29
C PHE A 73 15.03 -5.41 2.75
N LEU A 74 16.24 -5.26 2.22
CA LEU A 74 17.39 -6.08 2.62
C LEU A 74 17.70 -5.96 4.11
N ARG A 75 17.69 -4.74 4.69
CA ARG A 75 17.91 -4.53 6.13
C ARG A 75 16.83 -5.20 6.98
N SER A 76 15.56 -5.06 6.58
CA SER A 76 14.43 -5.67 7.28
C SER A 76 14.55 -7.20 7.28
N ARG A 77 14.83 -7.81 6.12
CA ARG A 77 14.98 -9.28 6.02
C ARG A 77 16.19 -9.78 6.79
N ARG A 78 17.34 -9.13 6.69
CA ARG A 78 18.54 -9.47 7.46
C ARG A 78 18.30 -9.43 8.98
N ALA A 79 17.52 -8.49 9.46
CA ALA A 79 17.18 -8.38 10.87
C ALA A 79 16.32 -9.54 11.41
N ARG A 80 15.60 -10.26 10.52
CA ARG A 80 14.70 -11.37 10.90
C ARG A 80 15.35 -12.73 10.88
N VAL A 81 16.42 -12.90 10.13
CA VAL A 81 17.09 -14.21 10.02
C VAL A 81 17.71 -14.58 11.35
N ASN A 82 17.37 -15.77 11.86
CA ASN A 82 18.00 -16.30 13.08
C ASN A 82 19.43 -16.75 12.78
N PRO A 83 20.45 -16.13 13.40
CA PRO A 83 21.85 -16.44 13.13
C PRO A 83 22.25 -17.89 13.46
N THR A 84 21.55 -18.54 14.38
CA THR A 84 21.85 -19.92 14.78
C THR A 84 21.65 -20.94 13.67
N ARG A 85 20.79 -20.65 12.67
CA ARG A 85 20.57 -21.53 11.50
C ARG A 85 21.80 -21.69 10.62
N PHE A 86 22.74 -20.75 10.69
CA PHE A 86 23.95 -20.72 9.88
C PHE A 86 25.24 -20.87 10.72
N GLY A 87 25.13 -21.52 11.90
CA GLY A 87 26.30 -21.77 12.75
C GLY A 87 26.79 -20.55 13.53
N GLY A 88 26.07 -19.46 13.48
CA GLY A 88 26.33 -18.25 14.29
C GLY A 88 26.05 -18.54 15.75
N ALA A 89 27.04 -18.36 16.65
CA ALA A 89 26.83 -18.54 18.08
C ALA A 89 25.73 -17.59 18.59
N PRO A 90 24.77 -18.07 19.40
CA PRO A 90 23.87 -17.19 20.14
C PRO A 90 24.76 -16.42 21.14
N GLY A 91 25.10 -15.19 20.84
CA GLY A 91 26.21 -14.56 21.53
C GLY A 91 25.82 -13.47 22.51
N ILE A 92 26.31 -13.61 23.71
CA ILE A 92 26.63 -12.55 24.63
C ILE A 92 27.43 -11.47 23.86
N GLY A 93 26.83 -10.24 23.69
CA GLY A 93 27.47 -9.13 22.97
C GLY A 93 27.01 -8.86 21.54
N ARG A 94 25.99 -9.55 21.02
CA ARG A 94 25.42 -9.26 19.69
C ARG A 94 24.56 -7.98 19.74
N ARG A 95 25.01 -6.91 19.03
CA ARG A 95 24.32 -5.60 19.00
C ARG A 95 23.17 -5.53 17.97
N VAL A 96 23.01 -6.55 17.13
CA VAL A 96 21.97 -6.61 16.07
C VAL A 96 21.13 -7.87 16.23
N PRO A 97 19.80 -7.79 16.05
CA PRO A 97 18.90 -8.91 16.29
C PRO A 97 19.04 -10.03 15.25
N GLY A 98 19.45 -9.74 14.02
CA GLY A 98 19.59 -10.71 12.93
C GLY A 98 21.03 -10.94 12.49
N LEU A 99 21.21 -11.33 11.23
CA LEU A 99 22.53 -11.50 10.64
C LEU A 99 23.29 -10.17 10.54
N ARG A 100 24.63 -10.23 10.67
CA ARG A 100 25.52 -9.10 10.32
C ARG A 100 25.70 -9.03 8.80
N ARG A 101 26.14 -7.88 8.29
CA ARG A 101 26.45 -7.71 6.85
C ARG A 101 27.51 -8.69 6.37
N GLU A 102 28.54 -8.91 7.18
CA GLU A 102 29.60 -9.85 6.90
C GLU A 102 29.08 -11.28 6.77
N GLU A 103 28.14 -11.67 7.62
CA GLU A 103 27.51 -12.99 7.61
C GLU A 103 26.69 -13.21 6.34
N VAL A 104 25.86 -12.24 5.95
CA VAL A 104 25.09 -12.31 4.69
C VAL A 104 26.02 -12.34 3.48
N ALA A 105 27.05 -11.50 3.46
CA ALA A 105 28.01 -11.45 2.37
C ALA A 105 28.74 -12.77 2.20
N ALA A 106 29.20 -13.40 3.30
CA ALA A 106 29.85 -14.71 3.30
C ALA A 106 28.89 -15.81 2.80
N LEU A 107 27.64 -15.84 3.26
CA LEU A 107 26.63 -16.81 2.84
C LEU A 107 26.24 -16.65 1.35
N ALA A 108 26.21 -15.42 0.84
CA ALA A 108 25.91 -15.12 -0.55
C ALA A 108 27.12 -15.19 -1.49
N GLY A 109 28.34 -15.40 -0.97
CA GLY A 109 29.56 -15.46 -1.77
C GLY A 109 29.93 -14.14 -2.44
N ILE A 110 29.63 -12.99 -1.79
CA ILE A 110 29.91 -11.64 -2.29
C ILE A 110 30.76 -10.85 -1.28
N SER A 111 31.35 -9.72 -1.71
CA SER A 111 32.09 -8.88 -0.76
C SER A 111 31.15 -8.11 0.17
N VAL A 112 31.62 -7.84 1.40
CA VAL A 112 30.87 -7.06 2.40
C VAL A 112 30.57 -5.65 1.89
N GLU A 113 31.51 -5.04 1.17
CA GLU A 113 31.36 -3.72 0.56
C GLU A 113 30.27 -3.72 -0.50
N TYR A 114 30.18 -4.80 -1.30
CA TYR A 114 29.14 -4.94 -2.32
C TYR A 114 27.77 -5.04 -1.69
N TYR A 115 27.60 -5.93 -0.68
CA TYR A 115 26.34 -6.04 0.06
C TYR A 115 25.95 -4.72 0.77
N ALA A 116 26.92 -4.05 1.40
CA ALA A 116 26.69 -2.75 2.03
C ALA A 116 26.30 -1.65 1.03
N ARG A 117 26.74 -1.72 -0.23
CA ARG A 117 26.31 -0.81 -1.32
C ARG A 117 24.85 -1.06 -1.70
N LEU A 118 24.41 -2.31 -1.74
CA LEU A 118 23.02 -2.68 -1.99
C LEU A 118 22.12 -2.15 -0.86
N GLU A 119 22.48 -2.37 0.40
CA GLU A 119 21.72 -1.85 1.54
C GLU A 119 21.65 -0.32 1.60
N ARG A 120 22.63 0.40 1.02
CA ARG A 120 22.59 1.86 0.91
C ARG A 120 21.77 2.35 -0.29
N GLY A 121 21.15 1.46 -1.05
CA GLY A 121 20.32 1.82 -2.19
C GLY A 121 21.06 2.41 -3.37
N ARG A 122 22.39 2.20 -3.46
CA ARG A 122 23.13 2.68 -4.63
C ARG A 122 22.73 1.89 -5.87
N LYS A 123 22.51 2.59 -6.98
CA LYS A 123 22.21 1.99 -8.28
C LYS A 123 23.37 1.07 -8.71
N VAL A 124 23.18 -0.22 -8.50
CA VAL A 124 24.13 -1.27 -8.92
C VAL A 124 23.34 -2.27 -9.75
N ARG A 125 23.84 -2.61 -10.93
CA ARG A 125 23.29 -3.74 -11.65
C ARG A 125 23.67 -5.01 -10.90
N VAL A 126 22.67 -5.76 -10.47
CA VAL A 126 22.84 -7.03 -9.75
C VAL A 126 22.48 -8.16 -10.71
N SER A 127 23.33 -9.18 -10.81
CA SER A 127 23.00 -10.37 -11.61
C SER A 127 21.97 -11.25 -10.89
N GLU A 128 21.19 -12.02 -11.65
CA GLU A 128 20.22 -12.97 -11.11
C GLU A 128 20.88 -13.97 -10.15
N ALA A 129 22.06 -14.46 -10.49
CA ALA A 129 22.80 -15.39 -9.63
C ALA A 129 23.14 -14.78 -8.25
N VAL A 130 23.44 -13.49 -8.19
CA VAL A 130 23.70 -12.77 -6.94
C VAL A 130 22.39 -12.54 -6.18
N LEU A 131 21.31 -12.20 -6.87
CA LEU A 131 19.96 -12.05 -6.23
C LEU A 131 19.52 -13.38 -5.62
N ASP A 132 19.69 -14.49 -6.31
CA ASP A 132 19.38 -15.83 -5.81
C ASP A 132 20.24 -16.22 -4.61
N ALA A 133 21.54 -15.88 -4.63
CA ALA A 133 22.42 -16.12 -3.50
C ALA A 133 22.02 -15.31 -2.26
N ILE A 134 21.66 -14.03 -2.45
CA ILE A 134 21.13 -13.17 -1.38
C ILE A 134 19.79 -13.71 -0.85
N ALA A 135 18.89 -14.15 -1.74
CA ALA A 135 17.60 -14.71 -1.36
C ALA A 135 17.78 -15.94 -0.46
N ARG A 136 18.69 -16.85 -0.81
CA ARG A 136 19.03 -18.00 0.02
C ARG A 136 19.67 -17.60 1.36
N ALA A 137 20.61 -16.65 1.33
CA ALA A 137 21.30 -16.18 2.54
C ALA A 137 20.34 -15.52 3.54
N LEU A 138 19.29 -14.87 3.04
CA LEU A 138 18.25 -14.21 3.85
C LEU A 138 17.03 -15.10 4.13
N ASP A 139 17.05 -16.37 3.69
CA ASP A 139 15.92 -17.32 3.86
C ASP A 139 14.60 -16.77 3.33
N LEU A 140 14.63 -16.12 2.16
CA LEU A 140 13.45 -15.51 1.55
C LEU A 140 12.54 -16.60 0.96
N ASN A 141 11.23 -16.44 1.14
CA ASN A 141 10.25 -17.24 0.42
C ASN A 141 10.13 -16.76 -1.06
N ASP A 142 9.40 -17.51 -1.89
CA ASP A 142 9.27 -17.23 -3.33
C ASP A 142 8.73 -15.83 -3.64
N LEU A 143 7.76 -15.35 -2.84
CA LEU A 143 7.20 -14.00 -2.97
C LEU A 143 8.25 -12.94 -2.67
N GLU A 144 8.98 -13.10 -1.58
CA GLU A 144 10.05 -12.20 -1.16
C GLU A 144 11.23 -12.19 -2.14
N ALA A 145 11.61 -13.36 -2.65
CA ALA A 145 12.65 -13.49 -3.67
C ALA A 145 12.24 -12.80 -4.98
N THR A 146 10.97 -12.95 -5.38
CA THR A 146 10.44 -12.24 -6.55
C THR A 146 10.45 -10.73 -6.34
N HIS A 147 10.03 -10.26 -5.17
CA HIS A 147 10.06 -8.85 -4.82
C HIS A 147 11.47 -8.26 -4.79
N LEU A 148 12.46 -9.02 -4.29
CA LEU A 148 13.88 -8.64 -4.33
C LEU A 148 14.35 -8.39 -5.77
N ARG A 149 13.98 -9.28 -6.72
CA ARG A 149 14.32 -9.12 -8.15
C ARG A 149 13.63 -7.89 -8.74
N ASP A 150 12.35 -7.68 -8.45
CA ASP A 150 11.62 -6.49 -8.93
C ASP A 150 12.25 -5.19 -8.43
N LEU A 151 12.60 -5.10 -7.15
CA LEU A 151 13.28 -3.95 -6.58
C LEU A 151 14.63 -3.69 -7.27
N ALA A 152 15.41 -4.74 -7.53
CA ALA A 152 16.69 -4.63 -8.21
C ALA A 152 16.53 -4.16 -9.67
N HIS A 153 15.48 -4.62 -10.36
CA HIS A 153 15.18 -4.24 -11.75
C HIS A 153 14.59 -2.83 -11.87
N CYS A 154 13.77 -2.38 -10.92
CA CYS A 154 13.26 -1.00 -10.88
C CYS A 154 14.40 0.02 -10.77
N VAL A 155 15.47 -0.31 -10.04
CA VAL A 155 16.68 0.51 -9.97
C VAL A 155 17.39 0.61 -11.33
N ALA A 156 17.23 -0.38 -12.23
CA ALA A 156 17.89 -0.46 -13.51
C ALA A 156 17.12 0.16 -14.70
N LYS A 157 15.79 0.34 -14.59
CA LYS A 157 14.95 0.87 -15.68
C LYS A 157 15.00 2.40 -15.73
N SER A 158 15.31 2.94 -16.92
CA SER A 158 15.12 4.36 -17.23
C SER A 158 13.64 4.69 -17.49
N PRO A 159 13.19 5.93 -17.26
CA PRO A 159 11.75 6.32 -17.22
C PRO A 159 11.00 6.27 -18.58
N THR A 160 11.56 5.77 -19.66
CA THR A 160 11.06 6.01 -21.01
C THR A 160 9.99 5.01 -21.51
N ALA A 161 9.76 3.90 -20.84
CA ALA A 161 8.88 2.84 -21.35
C ALA A 161 7.45 2.82 -20.71
N ALA A 162 7.19 3.66 -19.72
CA ALA A 162 6.01 3.52 -18.85
C ALA A 162 4.73 4.25 -19.32
N ARG A 163 4.77 5.00 -20.44
CA ARG A 163 3.64 5.90 -20.81
C ARG A 163 2.39 5.22 -21.38
N ALA A 164 2.39 3.94 -21.65
CA ALA A 164 1.27 3.26 -22.31
C ALA A 164 0.34 2.48 -21.36
N GLN A 165 0.71 2.28 -20.11
CA GLN A 165 -0.04 1.41 -19.16
C GLN A 165 -0.93 2.16 -18.15
N ASP A 166 -0.90 3.48 -18.12
CA ASP A 166 -1.53 4.31 -17.05
C ASP A 166 -3.07 4.41 -17.08
N ARG A 167 -3.77 3.75 -18.00
CA ARG A 167 -5.23 3.87 -18.16
C ARG A 167 -6.02 2.58 -17.94
N HIS A 168 -5.40 1.45 -17.61
CA HIS A 168 -6.07 0.15 -17.64
C HIS A 168 -6.67 -0.31 -16.29
N GLY A 169 -6.62 0.46 -15.22
CA GLY A 169 -7.09 0.03 -13.90
C GLY A 169 -8.37 0.71 -13.38
N ASP A 170 -8.97 1.64 -14.12
CA ASP A 170 -10.02 2.51 -13.55
C ASP A 170 -11.44 2.23 -14.10
N ALA A 171 -11.58 1.53 -15.20
CA ALA A 171 -12.88 1.25 -15.82
C ALA A 171 -13.13 -0.25 -15.96
N VAL A 172 -14.27 -0.70 -15.46
CA VAL A 172 -14.73 -2.07 -15.62
C VAL A 172 -15.51 -2.17 -16.94
N ARG A 173 -15.11 -3.08 -17.82
CA ARG A 173 -15.84 -3.35 -19.07
C ARG A 173 -17.25 -3.87 -18.76
N PRO A 174 -18.28 -3.48 -19.53
CA PRO A 174 -19.66 -3.97 -19.31
C PRO A 174 -19.77 -5.50 -19.23
N ALA A 175 -19.02 -6.23 -20.04
CA ALA A 175 -18.99 -7.69 -20.00
C ALA A 175 -18.53 -8.25 -18.65
N LEU A 176 -17.56 -7.61 -17.99
CA LEU A 176 -17.11 -8.05 -16.66
C LEU A 176 -18.17 -7.78 -15.59
N GLN A 177 -18.94 -6.68 -15.71
CA GLN A 177 -20.07 -6.43 -14.82
C GLN A 177 -21.14 -7.53 -14.99
N VAL A 178 -21.49 -7.88 -16.24
CA VAL A 178 -22.46 -8.95 -16.52
C VAL A 178 -22.01 -10.28 -15.93
N ILE A 179 -20.72 -10.62 -16.07
CA ILE A 179 -20.15 -11.84 -15.47
C ILE A 179 -20.25 -11.79 -13.95
N THR A 180 -19.89 -10.65 -13.34
CA THR A 180 -19.92 -10.47 -11.88
C THR A 180 -21.36 -10.61 -11.36
N ASP A 181 -22.36 -10.06 -12.04
CA ASP A 181 -23.77 -10.16 -11.67
C ASP A 181 -24.31 -11.59 -11.83
N ALA A 182 -23.86 -12.31 -12.87
CA ALA A 182 -24.23 -13.69 -13.12
C ALA A 182 -23.69 -14.70 -12.08
N LEU A 183 -22.69 -14.30 -11.27
CA LEU A 183 -22.18 -15.14 -10.19
C LEU A 183 -23.11 -15.19 -8.96
N SER A 184 -24.18 -14.36 -8.90
CA SER A 184 -25.18 -14.46 -7.82
C SER A 184 -25.70 -15.92 -7.69
N PRO A 185 -25.81 -16.49 -6.47
CA PRO A 185 -25.77 -15.81 -5.16
C PRO A 185 -24.38 -15.72 -4.51
N LEU A 186 -23.29 -16.01 -5.21
CA LEU A 186 -21.96 -15.86 -4.68
C LEU A 186 -21.56 -14.37 -4.64
N PRO A 187 -21.16 -13.81 -3.49
CA PRO A 187 -20.66 -12.45 -3.45
C PRO A 187 -19.42 -12.29 -4.32
N ALA A 188 -19.49 -11.44 -5.33
CA ALA A 188 -18.41 -11.23 -6.28
C ALA A 188 -18.21 -9.74 -6.58
N TRP A 189 -16.93 -9.31 -6.68
CA TRP A 189 -16.61 -7.92 -7.00
C TRP A 189 -15.29 -7.82 -7.76
N ILE A 190 -15.14 -6.71 -8.47
CA ILE A 190 -13.93 -6.35 -9.20
C ILE A 190 -13.22 -5.24 -8.45
N SER A 191 -11.93 -5.42 -8.23
CA SER A 191 -11.03 -4.44 -7.63
C SER A 191 -9.80 -4.24 -8.49
N ASN A 192 -9.20 -3.06 -8.43
CA ASN A 192 -7.89 -2.84 -9.00
C ASN A 192 -6.77 -3.08 -7.97
N TYR A 193 -5.52 -2.99 -8.42
CA TYR A 193 -4.35 -3.16 -7.54
C TYR A 193 -4.19 -2.02 -6.50
N ARG A 194 -4.88 -0.88 -6.67
CA ARG A 194 -4.96 0.18 -5.66
C ARG A 194 -6.00 -0.11 -4.58
N MET A 195 -6.69 -1.26 -4.68
CA MET A 195 -7.73 -1.72 -3.77
C MET A 195 -9.04 -0.89 -3.83
N ASP A 196 -9.31 -0.27 -4.99
CA ASP A 196 -10.60 0.37 -5.24
C ASP A 196 -11.65 -0.70 -5.59
N PHE A 197 -12.80 -0.68 -4.92
CA PHE A 197 -13.97 -1.48 -5.28
C PHE A 197 -14.64 -0.84 -6.49
N LEU A 198 -14.42 -1.40 -7.67
CA LEU A 198 -14.87 -0.79 -8.93
C LEU A 198 -16.28 -1.25 -9.33
N ALA A 199 -16.58 -2.52 -9.13
CA ALA A 199 -17.86 -3.12 -9.46
C ALA A 199 -18.13 -4.31 -8.55
N GLY A 200 -19.37 -4.69 -8.37
CA GLY A 200 -19.74 -5.88 -7.57
C GLY A 200 -21.20 -6.18 -7.71
N ASN A 201 -21.56 -7.45 -7.53
CA ASN A 201 -22.96 -7.85 -7.46
C ASN A 201 -23.61 -7.40 -6.13
N ARG A 202 -24.89 -7.61 -6.01
CA ARG A 202 -25.67 -7.17 -4.85
C ARG A 202 -25.20 -7.80 -3.54
N GLU A 203 -24.80 -9.07 -3.57
CA GLU A 203 -24.30 -9.79 -2.39
C GLU A 203 -22.99 -9.19 -1.88
N ALA A 204 -22.05 -8.91 -2.77
CA ALA A 204 -20.80 -8.23 -2.39
C ALA A 204 -21.04 -6.82 -1.88
N ARG A 205 -21.95 -6.06 -2.51
CA ARG A 205 -22.32 -4.71 -2.04
C ARG A 205 -22.96 -4.73 -0.66
N ALA A 206 -23.78 -5.72 -0.34
CA ALA A 206 -24.39 -5.88 0.98
C ALA A 206 -23.32 -6.17 2.06
N ILE A 207 -22.36 -7.05 1.77
CA ILE A 207 -21.26 -7.35 2.71
C ILE A 207 -20.39 -6.11 2.93
N TYR A 208 -19.96 -5.45 1.85
CA TYR A 208 -19.01 -4.34 1.88
C TYR A 208 -19.68 -2.95 1.96
N ALA A 209 -20.96 -2.89 2.32
CA ALA A 209 -21.69 -1.63 2.47
C ALA A 209 -20.95 -0.59 3.34
N PRO A 210 -20.30 -0.93 4.47
CA PRO A 210 -19.57 0.05 5.28
C PRO A 210 -18.40 0.73 4.53
N LEU A 211 -17.74 0.00 3.61
CA LEU A 211 -16.70 0.55 2.74
C LEU A 211 -17.29 1.49 1.67
N LEU A 212 -18.48 1.16 1.15
CA LEU A 212 -19.05 1.82 -0.02
C LEU A 212 -19.88 3.06 0.35
N THR A 213 -20.41 3.13 1.57
CA THR A 213 -21.31 4.20 2.01
C THR A 213 -20.58 5.43 2.56
N ASN A 214 -19.34 5.31 3.00
CA ASN A 214 -18.57 6.44 3.49
C ASN A 214 -17.86 7.18 2.33
N PRO A 215 -18.21 8.43 2.01
CA PRO A 215 -17.57 9.18 0.92
C PRO A 215 -16.06 9.41 1.10
N GLU A 216 -15.56 9.40 2.35
CA GLU A 216 -14.12 9.59 2.62
C GLU A 216 -13.29 8.39 2.20
N ASP A 217 -13.85 7.18 2.26
CA ASP A 217 -13.18 5.96 1.85
C ASP A 217 -13.10 5.86 0.32
N LYS A 218 -14.00 6.53 -0.40
CA LYS A 218 -14.10 6.53 -1.87
C LYS A 218 -14.16 5.11 -2.47
N GLY A 219 -14.73 4.15 -1.73
CA GLY A 219 -14.72 2.75 -2.12
C GLY A 219 -13.34 2.09 -2.10
N ASN A 220 -12.33 2.71 -1.48
CA ASN A 220 -10.98 2.15 -1.40
C ASN A 220 -10.76 1.38 -0.09
N ARG A 221 -10.45 0.09 -0.20
CA ARG A 221 -10.28 -0.80 0.96
C ARG A 221 -9.16 -0.35 1.90
N ALA A 222 -8.04 0.14 1.37
CA ALA A 222 -6.94 0.59 2.21
C ALA A 222 -7.31 1.84 3.03
N ARG A 223 -8.07 2.77 2.44
CA ARG A 223 -8.62 3.92 3.17
C ARG A 223 -9.57 3.47 4.28
N PHE A 224 -10.48 2.55 3.95
CA PHE A 224 -11.39 1.97 4.93
C PHE A 224 -10.64 1.39 6.12
N ILE A 225 -9.67 0.50 5.88
CA ILE A 225 -8.89 -0.18 6.93
C ILE A 225 -8.18 0.80 7.86
N PHE A 226 -7.56 1.85 7.31
CA PHE A 226 -6.67 2.73 8.08
C PHE A 226 -7.26 4.06 8.50
N LEU A 227 -8.34 4.52 7.87
CA LEU A 227 -8.90 5.85 8.13
C LEU A 227 -10.34 5.81 8.65
N ASN A 228 -11.07 4.69 8.47
CA ASN A 228 -12.45 4.56 8.92
C ASN A 228 -12.52 3.87 10.30
N PRO A 229 -13.08 4.52 11.32
CA PRO A 229 -13.24 3.89 12.64
C PRO A 229 -14.05 2.59 12.63
N ALA A 230 -15.00 2.44 11.69
CA ALA A 230 -15.82 1.22 11.55
C ALA A 230 -15.02 0.00 11.13
N ALA A 231 -13.83 0.17 10.54
CA ALA A 231 -13.01 -0.93 10.05
C ALA A 231 -12.63 -1.94 11.13
N ARG A 232 -12.37 -1.47 12.38
CA ARG A 232 -12.01 -2.37 13.50
C ARG A 232 -13.18 -3.23 13.98
N ALA A 233 -14.41 -2.73 13.86
CA ALA A 233 -15.61 -3.50 14.17
C ALA A 233 -16.00 -4.43 13.01
N PHE A 234 -15.68 -4.05 11.79
CA PHE A 234 -15.97 -4.81 10.59
C PHE A 234 -14.99 -5.96 10.37
N GLU A 235 -13.67 -5.73 10.50
CA GLU A 235 -12.63 -6.75 10.29
C GLU A 235 -12.32 -7.46 11.61
N CYS A 236 -12.81 -8.68 11.79
CA CYS A 236 -12.59 -9.46 13.01
C CYS A 236 -11.09 -9.76 13.28
N ARG A 237 -10.26 -9.75 12.23
CA ARG A 237 -8.80 -9.93 12.30
C ARG A 237 -8.07 -8.68 11.80
N TRP A 238 -8.47 -7.52 12.28
CA TRP A 238 -8.02 -6.23 11.74
C TRP A 238 -6.50 -6.11 11.64
N GLU A 239 -5.72 -6.54 12.64
CA GLU A 239 -4.25 -6.44 12.62
C GLU A 239 -3.65 -7.21 11.43
N GLY A 240 -4.08 -8.47 11.21
CA GLY A 240 -3.62 -9.27 10.08
C GLY A 240 -4.02 -8.67 8.73
N VAL A 241 -5.27 -8.16 8.63
CA VAL A 241 -5.75 -7.49 7.41
C VAL A 241 -4.99 -6.20 7.15
N ALA A 242 -4.63 -5.44 8.18
CA ALA A 242 -3.81 -4.25 8.07
C ALA A 242 -2.40 -4.58 7.55
N ASP A 243 -1.76 -5.63 8.08
CA ASP A 243 -0.45 -6.11 7.62
C ASP A 243 -0.50 -6.58 6.16
N GLU A 244 -1.52 -7.35 5.80
CA GLU A 244 -1.75 -7.83 4.43
C GLU A 244 -1.98 -6.66 3.45
N THR A 245 -2.75 -5.66 3.87
CA THR A 245 -3.05 -4.46 3.06
C THR A 245 -1.80 -3.64 2.77
N VAL A 246 -0.98 -3.38 3.79
CA VAL A 246 0.30 -2.67 3.61
C VAL A 246 1.25 -3.47 2.72
N GLY A 247 1.36 -4.78 2.98
CA GLY A 247 2.21 -5.65 2.19
C GLY A 247 1.83 -5.71 0.72
N ALA A 248 0.53 -5.74 0.41
CA ALA A 248 0.03 -5.73 -0.95
C ALA A 248 0.25 -4.38 -1.65
N LEU A 249 -0.02 -3.25 -0.97
CA LEU A 249 0.28 -1.93 -1.53
C LEU A 249 1.77 -1.76 -1.85
N ARG A 250 2.66 -2.27 -1.00
CA ARG A 250 4.10 -2.27 -1.26
C ARG A 250 4.47 -3.11 -2.48
N TRP A 251 3.90 -4.32 -2.58
CA TRP A 251 4.08 -5.19 -3.73
C TRP A 251 3.70 -4.51 -5.04
N TYR A 252 2.56 -3.80 -5.06
CA TYR A 252 2.11 -3.09 -6.25
C TYR A 252 2.88 -1.80 -6.52
N ALA A 253 3.29 -1.05 -5.49
CA ALA A 253 4.09 0.16 -5.66
C ALA A 253 5.41 -0.11 -6.36
N THR A 254 6.06 -1.24 -6.07
CA THR A 254 7.29 -1.66 -6.76
C THR A 254 7.06 -1.96 -8.25
N ARG A 255 5.90 -2.51 -8.61
CA ARG A 255 5.55 -2.88 -9.99
C ARG A 255 4.99 -1.74 -10.82
N HIS A 256 4.41 -0.76 -10.16
CA HIS A 256 3.78 0.41 -10.75
C HIS A 256 4.41 1.72 -10.21
N PRO A 257 5.74 1.92 -10.36
CA PRO A 257 6.44 3.06 -9.77
C PRO A 257 5.98 4.40 -10.33
N ASP A 258 5.41 4.41 -11.53
CA ASP A 258 4.92 5.61 -12.21
C ASP A 258 3.43 5.90 -11.95
N ASP A 259 2.72 5.03 -11.20
CA ASP A 259 1.32 5.26 -10.83
C ASP A 259 1.21 6.36 -9.77
N ARG A 260 0.73 7.52 -10.22
CA ARG A 260 0.57 8.70 -9.38
C ARG A 260 -0.57 8.55 -8.37
N GLU A 261 -1.63 7.84 -8.72
CA GLU A 261 -2.78 7.65 -7.82
C GLU A 261 -2.43 6.67 -6.70
N LEU A 262 -1.70 5.59 -7.01
CA LEU A 262 -1.15 4.70 -6.00
C LEU A 262 -0.18 5.44 -5.07
N SER A 263 0.71 6.26 -5.63
CA SER A 263 1.65 7.07 -4.85
C SER A 263 0.93 8.08 -3.93
N LYS A 264 -0.15 8.71 -4.42
CA LYS A 264 -0.99 9.62 -3.60
C LYS A 264 -1.71 8.86 -2.49
N LEU A 265 -2.26 7.68 -2.78
CA LEU A 265 -2.92 6.84 -1.78
C LEU A 265 -1.94 6.48 -0.65
N ILE A 266 -0.76 5.98 -0.99
CA ILE A 266 0.27 5.62 -0.02
C ILE A 266 0.71 6.84 0.80
N LEU A 267 0.91 7.99 0.17
CA LEU A 267 1.28 9.22 0.86
C LEU A 267 0.18 9.68 1.83
N ASP A 268 -1.08 9.67 1.40
CA ASP A 268 -2.22 10.08 2.24
C ASP A 268 -2.35 9.16 3.46
N LEU A 269 -2.22 7.84 3.27
CA LEU A 269 -2.25 6.86 4.36
C LEU A 269 -1.06 7.06 5.33
N ASN A 270 0.14 7.30 4.83
CA ASN A 270 1.33 7.58 5.66
C ASN A 270 1.18 8.86 6.50
N VAL A 271 0.53 9.88 5.95
CA VAL A 271 0.30 11.15 6.67
C VAL A 271 -0.79 10.99 7.72
N ARG A 272 -1.88 10.31 7.39
CA ARG A 272 -3.11 10.28 8.21
C ARG A 272 -3.17 9.12 9.21
N SER A 273 -2.41 8.05 9.01
CA SER A 273 -2.43 6.85 9.85
C SER A 273 -1.05 6.49 10.40
N THR A 274 -0.90 6.56 11.72
CA THR A 274 0.30 6.08 12.42
C THR A 274 0.45 4.58 12.29
N GLU A 275 -0.66 3.85 12.31
CA GLU A 275 -0.75 2.40 12.14
C GLU A 275 -0.24 1.96 10.75
N PHE A 276 -0.64 2.69 9.69
CA PHE A 276 -0.12 2.45 8.34
C PHE A 276 1.37 2.71 8.27
N ARG A 277 1.83 3.85 8.78
CA ARG A 277 3.24 4.26 8.75
C ARG A 277 4.14 3.24 9.43
N SER A 278 3.78 2.81 10.65
CA SER A 278 4.56 1.81 11.38
C SER A 278 4.74 0.52 10.58
N ARG A 279 3.65 0.00 10.00
CA ARG A 279 3.68 -1.22 9.16
C ARG A 279 4.42 -1.02 7.84
N TRP A 280 4.32 0.20 7.29
CA TRP A 280 5.06 0.54 6.08
C TRP A 280 6.58 0.52 6.32
N ASP A 281 7.06 0.98 7.46
CA ASP A 281 8.48 0.97 7.83
C ASP A 281 9.03 -0.46 8.04
N ASP A 282 8.20 -1.46 8.29
CA ASP A 282 8.60 -2.87 8.46
C ASP A 282 8.98 -3.60 7.16
N HIS A 283 8.73 -2.99 6.00
CA HIS A 283 9.01 -3.54 4.67
C HIS A 283 8.42 -4.93 4.40
N ASN A 284 7.29 -5.27 5.02
CA ASN A 284 6.56 -6.51 4.73
C ASN A 284 5.89 -6.43 3.37
N ILE A 285 5.79 -7.59 2.74
CA ILE A 285 5.03 -7.76 1.49
C ILE A 285 4.01 -8.86 1.65
N SER A 286 2.90 -8.73 0.95
CA SER A 286 1.83 -9.71 0.90
C SER A 286 1.21 -9.73 -0.49
N HIS A 287 0.87 -10.91 -0.97
CA HIS A 287 0.13 -11.08 -2.22
C HIS A 287 -0.61 -12.41 -2.19
N HIS A 288 -1.85 -12.39 -1.75
CA HIS A 288 -2.67 -13.59 -1.64
C HIS A 288 -3.58 -13.73 -2.85
N ARG A 289 -3.73 -14.97 -3.32
CA ARG A 289 -4.67 -15.33 -4.40
C ARG A 289 -5.94 -15.97 -3.86
N SER A 290 -5.86 -16.58 -2.69
CA SER A 290 -6.98 -17.18 -1.98
C SER A 290 -6.76 -17.06 -0.48
N GLY A 291 -7.80 -17.24 0.31
CA GLY A 291 -7.73 -17.19 1.76
C GLY A 291 -9.13 -17.14 2.39
N ASP A 292 -9.14 -16.83 3.67
CA ASP A 292 -10.37 -16.66 4.44
C ASP A 292 -10.51 -15.21 4.90
N VAL A 293 -11.68 -14.63 4.66
CA VAL A 293 -12.09 -13.34 5.21
C VAL A 293 -12.96 -13.58 6.43
N HIS A 294 -12.69 -12.87 7.52
CA HIS A 294 -13.51 -12.88 8.73
C HIS A 294 -13.98 -11.46 9.02
N VAL A 295 -15.21 -11.17 8.64
CA VAL A 295 -15.82 -9.84 8.71
C VAL A 295 -17.15 -9.87 9.49
N ASN A 296 -17.55 -8.71 10.00
CA ASN A 296 -18.78 -8.54 10.73
C ASN A 296 -19.60 -7.36 10.14
N PRO A 297 -20.22 -7.53 8.95
CA PRO A 297 -21.11 -6.53 8.38
C PRO A 297 -22.30 -6.25 9.30
N PRO A 298 -22.65 -4.98 9.59
CA PRO A 298 -23.72 -4.64 10.53
C PRO A 298 -25.08 -5.27 10.22
N ALA A 299 -25.43 -5.42 8.95
CA ALA A 299 -26.69 -6.00 8.50
C ALA A 299 -26.74 -7.54 8.55
N ILE A 300 -25.56 -8.21 8.57
CA ILE A 300 -25.47 -9.67 8.39
C ILE A 300 -24.91 -10.34 9.65
N GLY A 301 -24.01 -9.67 10.38
CA GLY A 301 -23.29 -10.20 11.52
C GLY A 301 -22.03 -10.98 11.13
N ASP A 302 -21.52 -11.80 12.03
CA ASP A 302 -20.25 -12.53 11.89
C ASP A 302 -20.23 -13.47 10.68
N LEU A 303 -19.25 -13.29 9.79
CA LEU A 303 -19.06 -14.02 8.57
C LEU A 303 -17.63 -14.51 8.40
N LYS A 304 -17.46 -15.82 8.19
CA LYS A 304 -16.20 -16.42 7.73
C LYS A 304 -16.40 -16.91 6.30
N LEU A 305 -15.68 -16.35 5.37
CA LEU A 305 -15.85 -16.53 3.94
C LEU A 305 -14.52 -16.89 3.28
N PRO A 306 -14.35 -18.10 2.75
CA PRO A 306 -13.27 -18.36 1.83
C PRO A 306 -13.45 -17.51 0.56
N TYR A 307 -12.33 -17.04 0.01
CA TYR A 307 -12.35 -16.29 -1.24
C TYR A 307 -11.32 -16.81 -2.23
N GLU A 308 -11.66 -16.65 -3.50
CA GLU A 308 -10.73 -16.80 -4.62
C GLU A 308 -10.58 -15.46 -5.33
N ARG A 309 -9.35 -15.21 -5.77
CA ARG A 309 -8.99 -14.04 -6.57
C ARG A 309 -8.51 -14.50 -7.93
N LEU A 310 -9.17 -14.01 -8.98
CA LEU A 310 -8.86 -14.28 -10.38
C LEU A 310 -8.36 -13.01 -11.04
N ASP A 311 -7.12 -12.99 -11.50
CA ASP A 311 -6.58 -11.85 -12.22
C ASP A 311 -7.16 -11.81 -13.65
N VAL A 312 -7.63 -10.63 -14.09
CA VAL A 312 -8.25 -10.45 -15.39
C VAL A 312 -7.18 -10.22 -16.45
N THR A 313 -6.90 -11.25 -17.24
CA THR A 313 -5.77 -11.24 -18.20
C THR A 313 -5.84 -10.11 -19.24
N HIS A 314 -7.04 -9.79 -19.74
CA HIS A 314 -7.23 -8.74 -20.76
C HIS A 314 -7.36 -7.32 -20.20
N ASP A 315 -7.48 -7.18 -18.89
CA ASP A 315 -7.49 -5.90 -18.17
C ASP A 315 -6.43 -5.96 -17.05
N PRO A 316 -5.15 -5.84 -17.40
CA PRO A 316 -4.07 -5.95 -16.42
C PRO A 316 -4.27 -4.95 -15.28
N GLY A 317 -4.17 -5.44 -14.04
CA GLY A 317 -4.40 -4.64 -12.84
C GLY A 317 -5.81 -4.76 -12.25
N LEU A 318 -6.75 -5.41 -12.95
CA LEU A 318 -8.04 -5.80 -12.40
C LEU A 318 -8.01 -7.25 -11.89
N SER A 319 -8.74 -7.48 -10.80
CA SER A 319 -8.96 -8.80 -10.24
C SER A 319 -10.43 -8.96 -9.86
N LEU A 320 -10.98 -10.12 -10.17
CA LEU A 320 -12.30 -10.58 -9.73
C LEU A 320 -12.13 -11.36 -8.44
N PHE A 321 -12.78 -10.93 -7.39
CA PHE A 321 -12.86 -11.63 -6.11
C PHE A 321 -14.22 -12.30 -5.99
N ILE A 322 -14.23 -13.54 -5.50
CA ILE A 322 -15.44 -14.35 -5.32
C ILE A 322 -15.39 -14.99 -3.95
N HIS A 323 -16.41 -14.75 -3.13
CA HIS A 323 -16.58 -15.51 -1.90
C HIS A 323 -17.29 -16.82 -2.19
N VAL A 324 -16.66 -17.91 -1.75
CA VAL A 324 -17.20 -19.25 -1.98
C VAL A 324 -18.21 -19.57 -0.86
N VAL A 325 -19.49 -19.51 -1.21
CA VAL A 325 -20.59 -19.81 -0.29
C VAL A 325 -21.27 -21.09 -0.77
N LYS A 326 -21.38 -22.11 0.12
CA LYS A 326 -22.10 -23.33 -0.20
C LYS A 326 -23.58 -23.03 -0.36
N ALA A 327 -24.20 -23.53 -1.44
CA ALA A 327 -25.64 -23.50 -1.62
C ALA A 327 -26.33 -24.15 -0.40
N ASP A 328 -27.51 -23.65 -0.03
CA ASP A 328 -28.32 -24.13 1.09
C ASP A 328 -27.64 -24.01 2.49
N SER A 329 -26.52 -23.34 2.61
CA SER A 329 -25.91 -23.06 3.91
C SER A 329 -26.69 -21.96 4.67
N PRO A 330 -26.62 -21.94 6.00
CA PRO A 330 -27.20 -20.84 6.79
C PRO A 330 -26.70 -19.46 6.36
N LEU A 331 -25.47 -19.40 5.85
CA LEU A 331 -24.87 -18.19 5.32
C LEU A 331 -25.52 -17.75 3.99
N ALA A 332 -25.78 -18.70 3.08
CA ALA A 332 -26.49 -18.41 1.83
C ALA A 332 -27.89 -17.84 2.11
N GLN A 333 -28.59 -18.42 3.10
CA GLN A 333 -29.91 -17.95 3.53
C GLN A 333 -29.85 -16.54 4.13
N LYS A 334 -28.85 -16.25 5.00
CA LYS A 334 -28.66 -14.91 5.56
C LYS A 334 -28.39 -13.86 4.46
N LEU A 335 -27.49 -14.17 3.51
CA LEU A 335 -27.18 -13.27 2.40
C LEU A 335 -28.44 -13.00 1.55
N ALA A 336 -29.22 -14.03 1.23
CA ALA A 336 -30.45 -13.90 0.46
C ALA A 336 -31.48 -12.98 1.17
N THR A 337 -31.61 -13.09 2.48
CA THR A 337 -32.52 -12.23 3.28
C THR A 337 -32.11 -10.77 3.21
N VAL A 338 -30.83 -10.47 3.47
CA VAL A 338 -30.32 -9.09 3.46
C VAL A 338 -30.43 -8.44 2.09
N VAL A 339 -30.16 -9.21 1.04
CA VAL A 339 -30.28 -8.75 -0.34
C VAL A 339 -31.75 -8.49 -0.72
N ALA A 340 -32.70 -9.28 -0.20
CA ALA A 340 -34.13 -9.07 -0.43
C ALA A 340 -34.64 -7.80 0.26
N ASP A 341 -34.19 -7.53 1.48
CA ASP A 341 -34.58 -6.36 2.27
C ASP A 341 -34.07 -5.05 1.66
N ASP A 342 -32.85 -5.03 1.08
CA ASP A 342 -32.29 -3.86 0.40
C ASP A 342 -33.07 -3.50 -0.88
N PHE A 343 -33.72 -4.50 -1.49
CA PHE A 343 -34.58 -4.30 -2.66
C PHE A 343 -36.00 -3.79 -2.30
N ALA A 344 -36.43 -4.02 -1.07
CA ALA A 344 -37.73 -3.55 -0.57
C ALA A 344 -37.66 -2.10 -0.04
N ALA A 345 -36.47 -1.56 0.19
CA ALA A 345 -36.33 -0.17 0.64
C ALA A 345 -36.44 0.78 -0.56
N PRO A 346 -37.32 1.82 -0.49
CA PRO A 346 -37.41 2.82 -1.57
C PRO A 346 -36.06 3.54 -1.70
N PRO A 347 -35.71 3.97 -2.95
CA PRO A 347 -34.45 4.68 -3.18
C PRO A 347 -34.36 5.88 -2.22
N ARG A 348 -33.30 5.91 -1.41
CA ARG A 348 -33.03 7.09 -0.56
C ARG A 348 -32.73 8.27 -1.48
N MET A 349 -33.71 9.22 -1.55
CA MET A 349 -33.55 10.50 -2.26
C MET A 349 -32.47 11.36 -1.60
#